data_0e9ca75f193ae544e0496568e482e393
#
_entry.id   0e9ca75f193ae544e0496568e482e393
#
_cell.length_a   1.000
_cell.length_b   1.000
_cell.length_c   1.000
_cell.angle_alpha   90.00
_cell.angle_beta   90.00
_cell.angle_gamma   90.00
#
_symmetry.space_group_name_H-M   'P 1'
#
loop_
_entity.id
_entity.type
_entity.pdbx_description
1 polymer ?
#
loop_
_entity_poly.entity_id
_entity_poly.type
_entity_poly.pdbx_seq_one_letter_code
_entity_poly.pdbx_strand_id
1 'polypeptide(L)'
;GLVRDDGDRVQEMHDRQAQAPTRRIPQRAPAAPSAPTGLEGLREAATHCRRCPLWEPATRTVFGQGPADARIMLVGEQPGDAEDLSGHPFVGPAGQLLDRALREVGIDRHTLYLTNAVKHFRFERRGKRRIHTPPQVTHITACRDWLMGEIENVRPQVIVCLGATAASAVFGAGFTLKEHRGRWHSLDDGTRAFATVHPAWVLRQGEGEAREAAYRLLLEDLQRLVDDHPAP
;
A
#
# COMPACT_ATOMS: atom_id res chain seq x y z
N GLY A 1 6.01 -35.92 -57.42
CA GLY A 1 5.37 -34.83 -56.70
C GLY A 1 5.08 -35.21 -55.27
N LEU A 2 5.85 -34.73 -54.31
CA LEU A 2 5.63 -34.92 -52.87
C LEU A 2 4.88 -33.72 -52.36
N VAL A 3 3.65 -33.91 -51.91
CA VAL A 3 2.85 -32.97 -51.16
C VAL A 3 3.35 -33.00 -49.71
N ARG A 4 3.88 -31.88 -49.20
CA ARG A 4 4.22 -31.71 -47.79
C ARG A 4 3.00 -31.20 -47.05
N ASP A 5 2.68 -31.90 -46.00
CA ASP A 5 1.59 -31.68 -45.07
C ASP A 5 1.84 -30.40 -44.24
N ASP A 6 0.97 -29.42 -44.37
CA ASP A 6 1.00 -28.11 -43.65
C ASP A 6 0.18 -28.15 -42.34
N GLY A 7 0.08 -29.33 -41.70
CA GLY A 7 -0.75 -29.55 -40.51
C GLY A 7 -0.15 -29.14 -39.16
N ASP A 8 1.16 -28.85 -39.06
CA ASP A 8 1.85 -28.76 -37.74
C ASP A 8 2.10 -27.32 -37.24
N ARG A 9 1.59 -26.29 -37.88
CA ARG A 9 1.81 -24.89 -37.45
C ARG A 9 0.71 -24.23 -36.65
N VAL A 10 -0.38 -24.89 -36.43
CA VAL A 10 -1.55 -24.28 -35.73
C VAL A 10 -1.63 -24.66 -34.26
N GLN A 11 -0.91 -25.69 -33.81
CA GLN A 11 -0.97 -26.20 -32.43
C GLN A 11 -0.03 -25.49 -31.47
N GLU A 12 0.98 -24.74 -31.96
CA GLU A 12 1.96 -24.04 -31.09
C GLU A 12 1.55 -22.61 -30.70
N MET A 13 0.41 -22.11 -31.18
CA MET A 13 -0.02 -20.72 -30.86
C MET A 13 -1.04 -20.62 -29.73
N HIS A 14 -1.49 -21.73 -29.14
CA HIS A 14 -2.53 -21.70 -28.09
C HIS A 14 -2.02 -21.90 -26.65
N ASP A 15 -0.74 -22.19 -26.46
CA ASP A 15 -0.16 -22.41 -25.11
C ASP A 15 0.68 -21.24 -24.55
N ARG A 16 0.58 -20.06 -25.16
CA ARG A 16 1.16 -18.84 -24.57
C ARG A 16 0.09 -17.96 -23.94
N GLN A 17 -0.77 -18.52 -23.11
CA GLN A 17 -1.41 -17.74 -22.08
C GLN A 17 -0.34 -17.47 -21.01
N ALA A 18 0.25 -16.30 -21.13
CA ALA A 18 1.26 -15.80 -20.22
C ALA A 18 0.72 -15.87 -18.79
N GLN A 19 1.22 -16.80 -18.01
CA GLN A 19 1.20 -16.72 -16.56
C GLN A 19 1.87 -15.38 -16.22
N ALA A 20 1.11 -14.46 -15.61
CA ALA A 20 1.65 -13.23 -15.10
C ALA A 20 2.85 -13.59 -14.20
N PRO A 21 4.00 -12.94 -14.36
CA PRO A 21 5.15 -13.28 -13.55
C PRO A 21 4.80 -13.08 -12.08
N THR A 22 4.83 -14.14 -11.31
CA THR A 22 4.82 -14.09 -9.84
C THR A 22 6.07 -13.34 -9.43
N ARG A 23 5.92 -12.02 -9.20
CA ARG A 23 7.03 -11.19 -8.76
C ARG A 23 7.33 -11.51 -7.31
N ARG A 24 8.52 -12.01 -7.06
CA ARG A 24 9.06 -12.19 -5.72
C ARG A 24 8.97 -10.89 -4.94
N ILE A 25 8.41 -10.93 -3.74
CA ILE A 25 8.66 -9.89 -2.73
C ILE A 25 10.18 -9.86 -2.56
N PRO A 26 10.83 -8.70 -2.73
CA PRO A 26 12.27 -8.63 -2.55
C PRO A 26 12.61 -9.11 -1.14
N GLN A 27 13.40 -10.17 -1.06
CA GLN A 27 13.82 -10.72 0.23
C GLN A 27 14.55 -9.65 1.06
N ARG A 28 14.25 -9.64 2.35
CA ARG A 28 14.88 -8.81 3.37
C ARG A 28 16.40 -8.88 3.27
N ALA A 29 17.07 -7.74 3.25
CA ALA A 29 18.52 -7.69 3.52
C ALA A 29 18.79 -8.30 4.91
N PRO A 30 19.93 -9.00 5.11
CA PRO A 30 20.25 -9.62 6.39
C PRO A 30 20.14 -8.60 7.53
N ALA A 31 19.45 -8.98 8.59
CA ALA A 31 19.16 -8.14 9.72
C ALA A 31 20.45 -7.61 10.37
N ALA A 32 20.47 -6.31 10.67
CA ALA A 32 21.41 -5.76 11.62
C ALA A 32 21.22 -6.45 12.98
N PRO A 33 22.29 -6.66 13.77
CA PRO A 33 22.20 -7.37 15.04
C PRO A 33 21.24 -6.69 16.00
N SER A 34 20.37 -7.49 16.63
CA SER A 34 19.33 -7.11 17.59
C SER A 34 18.21 -6.21 17.07
N ALA A 35 17.44 -6.67 16.06
CA ALA A 35 16.14 -6.09 15.76
C ALA A 35 15.19 -6.33 16.96
N PRO A 36 14.42 -5.30 17.41
CA PRO A 36 13.47 -5.48 18.48
C PRO A 36 12.45 -6.56 18.11
N THR A 37 12.12 -7.43 19.08
CA THR A 37 11.17 -8.52 18.89
C THR A 37 9.74 -7.99 19.00
N GLY A 38 8.87 -8.43 18.07
CA GLY A 38 7.46 -8.10 18.07
C GLY A 38 7.13 -6.70 17.51
N LEU A 39 5.84 -6.46 17.32
CA LEU A 39 5.32 -5.22 16.70
C LEU A 39 5.64 -3.98 17.56
N GLU A 40 5.49 -4.06 18.88
CA GLU A 40 5.77 -2.94 19.77
C GLU A 40 7.27 -2.60 19.82
N GLY A 41 8.14 -3.60 19.83
CA GLY A 41 9.57 -3.37 19.74
C GLY A 41 9.99 -2.74 18.41
N LEU A 42 9.34 -3.13 17.32
CA LEU A 42 9.55 -2.54 16.00
C LEU A 42 9.09 -1.08 15.96
N ARG A 43 7.92 -0.79 16.54
CA ARG A 43 7.39 0.57 16.69
C ARG A 43 8.34 1.46 17.45
N GLU A 44 8.81 1.00 18.58
CA GLU A 44 9.77 1.75 19.42
C GLU A 44 11.06 2.04 18.65
N ALA A 45 11.63 1.05 17.99
CA ALA A 45 12.84 1.23 17.19
C ALA A 45 12.64 2.23 16.04
N ALA A 46 11.47 2.25 15.41
CA ALA A 46 11.15 3.16 14.32
C ALA A 46 11.14 4.63 14.76
N THR A 47 10.87 4.93 16.04
CA THR A 47 10.91 6.31 16.56
C THR A 47 12.29 6.93 16.46
N HIS A 48 13.34 6.12 16.42
CA HIS A 48 14.74 6.57 16.31
C HIS A 48 15.31 6.41 14.90
N CYS A 49 14.47 6.16 13.90
CA CYS A 49 14.91 5.91 12.53
C CYS A 49 15.54 7.14 11.90
N ARG A 50 16.76 6.95 11.37
CA ARG A 50 17.52 7.97 10.62
C ARG A 50 18.06 7.43 9.29
N ARG A 51 17.35 6.47 8.70
CA ARG A 51 17.79 5.78 7.47
C ARG A 51 17.69 6.63 6.21
N CYS A 52 16.92 7.70 6.24
CA CYS A 52 16.81 8.68 5.15
C CYS A 52 16.66 10.08 5.73
N PRO A 53 16.87 11.16 4.93
CA PRO A 53 16.84 12.54 5.44
C PRO A 53 15.48 13.02 5.95
N LEU A 54 14.39 12.30 5.70
CA LEU A 54 13.04 12.77 6.04
C LEU A 54 12.77 12.89 7.54
N TRP A 55 13.53 12.18 8.38
CA TRP A 55 13.38 12.26 9.84
C TRP A 55 13.68 13.65 10.39
N GLU A 56 14.58 14.40 9.74
CA GLU A 56 15.07 15.68 10.25
C GLU A 56 14.01 16.79 10.22
N PRO A 57 13.34 17.08 9.06
CA PRO A 57 12.28 18.08 9.02
C PRO A 57 10.94 17.60 9.60
N ALA A 58 10.69 16.28 9.62
CA ALA A 58 9.47 15.71 10.16
C ALA A 58 9.37 15.91 11.68
N THR A 59 8.15 16.09 12.19
CA THR A 59 7.90 16.25 13.62
C THR A 59 8.10 14.95 14.37
N ARG A 60 7.65 13.84 13.76
CA ARG A 60 7.76 12.50 14.35
C ARG A 60 7.68 11.39 13.32
N THR A 61 8.08 10.19 13.73
CA THR A 61 7.80 8.96 13.00
C THR A 61 6.31 8.61 13.15
N VAL A 62 5.66 8.27 12.05
CA VAL A 62 4.28 7.76 12.05
C VAL A 62 4.32 6.30 11.64
N PHE A 63 4.28 5.43 12.65
CA PHE A 63 4.23 3.98 12.48
C PHE A 63 2.79 3.53 12.26
N GLY A 64 2.60 2.30 11.75
CA GLY A 64 1.27 1.74 11.57
C GLY A 64 0.52 1.55 12.88
N GLN A 65 -0.81 1.46 12.81
CA GLN A 65 -1.71 1.36 13.95
C GLN A 65 -2.89 0.44 13.64
N GLY A 66 -3.29 -0.33 14.61
CA GLY A 66 -4.40 -1.26 14.55
C GLY A 66 -4.13 -2.53 15.34
N PRO A 67 -5.07 -3.50 15.33
CA PRO A 67 -4.86 -4.79 15.98
C PRO A 67 -3.62 -5.51 15.46
N ALA A 68 -2.85 -6.10 16.36
CA ALA A 68 -1.65 -6.85 16.00
C ALA A 68 -1.95 -8.15 15.22
N ASP A 69 -3.18 -8.60 15.24
CA ASP A 69 -3.71 -9.76 14.52
C ASP A 69 -4.74 -9.38 13.45
N ALA A 70 -4.71 -8.14 12.96
CA ALA A 70 -5.63 -7.68 11.94
C ALA A 70 -5.57 -8.56 10.69
N ARG A 71 -6.74 -8.95 10.19
CA ARG A 71 -6.85 -9.75 8.96
C ARG A 71 -6.57 -8.94 7.69
N ILE A 72 -6.83 -7.64 7.74
CA ILE A 72 -6.70 -6.72 6.62
C ILE A 72 -5.75 -5.59 7.02
N MET A 73 -4.76 -5.35 6.17
CA MET A 73 -3.83 -4.23 6.29
C MET A 73 -4.03 -3.27 5.12
N LEU A 74 -4.20 -1.98 5.41
CA LEU A 74 -4.19 -0.93 4.41
C LEU A 74 -2.83 -0.22 4.44
N VAL A 75 -2.21 -0.06 3.28
CA VAL A 75 -0.90 0.58 3.12
C VAL A 75 -1.05 1.82 2.24
N GLY A 76 -0.80 3.00 2.80
CA GLY A 76 -0.73 4.25 2.06
C GLY A 76 0.70 4.64 1.67
N GLU A 77 0.87 5.88 1.23
CA GLU A 77 2.14 6.41 0.74
C GLU A 77 3.04 6.89 1.89
N GLN A 78 2.64 7.94 2.56
CA GLN A 78 3.36 8.59 3.64
C GLN A 78 2.40 9.36 4.56
N PRO A 79 2.84 9.75 5.78
CA PRO A 79 2.06 10.63 6.62
C PRO A 79 1.83 11.98 5.94
N GLY A 80 0.66 12.58 6.15
CA GLY A 80 0.39 13.97 5.83
C GLY A 80 0.73 14.91 7.01
N ASP A 81 0.36 16.17 6.88
CA ASP A 81 0.60 17.18 7.91
C ASP A 81 -0.06 16.84 9.25
N ALA A 82 -1.33 16.46 9.23
CA ALA A 82 -2.06 16.09 10.44
C ALA A 82 -1.49 14.84 11.11
N GLU A 83 -1.08 13.85 10.33
CA GLU A 83 -0.46 12.62 10.81
C GLU A 83 0.90 12.89 11.45
N ASP A 84 1.71 13.74 10.82
CA ASP A 84 3.03 14.14 11.35
C ASP A 84 2.93 14.86 12.70
N LEU A 85 1.88 15.66 12.88
CA LEU A 85 1.63 16.36 14.13
C LEU A 85 1.06 15.44 15.22
N SER A 86 0.15 14.52 14.86
CA SER A 86 -0.53 13.63 15.82
C SER A 86 0.23 12.34 16.12
N GLY A 87 1.02 11.85 15.17
CA GLY A 87 1.69 10.55 15.26
C GLY A 87 0.81 9.35 14.86
N HIS A 88 -0.39 9.59 14.35
CA HIS A 88 -1.34 8.55 13.96
C HIS A 88 -1.57 8.54 12.45
N PRO A 89 -1.62 7.35 11.80
CA PRO A 89 -1.88 7.25 10.37
C PRO A 89 -3.35 7.55 10.04
N PHE A 90 -3.57 8.15 8.89
CA PHE A 90 -4.91 8.41 8.32
C PHE A 90 -5.88 9.17 9.23
N VAL A 91 -5.43 10.27 9.81
CA VAL A 91 -6.26 11.17 10.66
C VAL A 91 -6.59 12.49 9.97
N GLY A 92 -5.88 12.85 8.89
CA GLY A 92 -6.13 14.06 8.12
C GLY A 92 -7.29 13.90 7.13
N PRO A 93 -7.43 14.85 6.17
CA PRO A 93 -8.53 14.84 5.20
C PRO A 93 -8.64 13.55 4.38
N ALA A 94 -7.52 13.00 3.92
CA ALA A 94 -7.50 11.73 3.20
C ALA A 94 -7.97 10.56 4.07
N GLY A 95 -7.57 10.54 5.34
CA GLY A 95 -8.02 9.55 6.32
C GLY A 95 -9.52 9.65 6.61
N GLN A 96 -10.06 10.86 6.67
CA GLN A 96 -11.51 11.08 6.85
C GLN A 96 -12.31 10.58 5.64
N LEU A 97 -11.80 10.79 4.43
CA LEU A 97 -12.42 10.23 3.22
C LEU A 97 -12.37 8.69 3.23
N LEU A 98 -11.24 8.11 3.63
CA LEU A 98 -11.11 6.66 3.79
C LEU A 98 -12.11 6.13 4.81
N ASP A 99 -12.27 6.79 5.95
CA ASP A 99 -13.24 6.39 6.97
C ASP A 99 -14.67 6.40 6.44
N ARG A 100 -15.02 7.41 5.66
CA ARG A 100 -16.31 7.48 5.00
C ARG A 100 -16.50 6.29 4.05
N ALA A 101 -15.53 6.01 3.21
CA ALA A 101 -15.59 4.91 2.26
C ALA A 101 -15.71 3.54 2.96
N LEU A 102 -14.94 3.32 4.04
CA LEU A 102 -15.02 2.10 4.84
C LEU A 102 -16.41 1.92 5.47
N ARG A 103 -16.98 2.97 6.03
CA ARG A 103 -18.36 2.92 6.58
C ARG A 103 -19.38 2.59 5.51
N GLU A 104 -19.28 3.19 4.32
CA GLU A 104 -20.21 2.93 3.22
C GLU A 104 -20.20 1.47 2.75
N VAL A 105 -19.03 0.84 2.75
CA VAL A 105 -18.92 -0.60 2.42
C VAL A 105 -19.10 -1.54 3.62
N GLY A 106 -19.34 -0.99 4.82
CA GLY A 106 -19.63 -1.78 6.02
C GLY A 106 -18.40 -2.38 6.70
N ILE A 107 -17.23 -1.76 6.56
CA ILE A 107 -15.98 -2.19 7.22
C ILE A 107 -15.71 -1.29 8.41
N ASP A 108 -15.51 -1.89 9.59
CA ASP A 108 -15.06 -1.18 10.79
C ASP A 108 -13.56 -0.89 10.71
N ARG A 109 -13.20 0.39 10.68
CA ARG A 109 -11.80 0.84 10.67
C ARG A 109 -10.98 0.24 11.81
N HIS A 110 -11.58 0.06 12.99
CA HIS A 110 -10.88 -0.46 14.17
C HIS A 110 -10.43 -1.92 14.05
N THR A 111 -10.95 -2.65 13.07
CA THR A 111 -10.52 -4.02 12.76
C THR A 111 -9.31 -4.07 11.82
N LEU A 112 -8.92 -2.95 11.25
CA LEU A 112 -7.86 -2.84 10.25
C LEU A 112 -6.54 -2.41 10.87
N TYR A 113 -5.43 -2.88 10.30
CA TYR A 113 -4.13 -2.30 10.52
C TYR A 113 -3.83 -1.30 9.41
N LEU A 114 -3.59 -0.04 9.78
CA LEU A 114 -3.34 1.08 8.87
C LEU A 114 -1.88 1.51 8.97
N THR A 115 -1.21 1.59 7.83
CA THR A 115 0.18 2.04 7.78
C THR A 115 0.50 2.74 6.46
N ASN A 116 1.73 3.19 6.30
CA ASN A 116 2.25 3.80 5.08
C ASN A 116 3.57 3.15 4.67
N ALA A 117 3.90 3.21 3.40
CA ALA A 117 5.18 2.76 2.86
C ALA A 117 6.36 3.56 3.43
N VAL A 118 6.17 4.86 3.65
CA VAL A 118 7.15 5.77 4.24
C VAL A 118 6.64 6.27 5.59
N LYS A 119 7.53 6.32 6.59
CA LYS A 119 7.14 6.59 7.98
C LYS A 119 7.30 8.05 8.42
N HIS A 120 7.88 8.90 7.56
CA HIS A 120 8.07 10.32 7.81
C HIS A 120 7.44 11.17 6.71
N PHE A 121 6.90 12.32 7.08
CA PHE A 121 6.27 13.27 6.17
C PHE A 121 7.31 14.00 5.33
N ARG A 122 7.25 13.86 4.01
CA ARG A 122 8.00 14.65 3.06
C ARG A 122 7.19 15.86 2.63
N PHE A 123 7.74 17.05 2.83
CA PHE A 123 7.07 18.30 2.50
C PHE A 123 8.07 19.38 2.06
N GLU A 124 7.54 20.38 1.40
CA GLU A 124 8.20 21.64 1.11
C GLU A 124 7.50 22.78 1.85
N ARG A 125 8.27 23.72 2.37
CA ARG A 125 7.70 24.90 3.03
C ARG A 125 7.34 25.96 2.00
N ARG A 126 6.11 26.47 2.09
CA ARG A 126 5.64 27.65 1.38
C ARG A 126 5.06 28.62 2.42
N GLY A 127 5.89 29.57 2.85
CA GLY A 127 5.57 30.42 4.01
C GLY A 127 5.42 29.58 5.28
N LYS A 128 4.28 29.68 5.95
CA LYS A 128 3.96 28.90 7.17
C LYS A 128 3.39 27.51 6.87
N ARG A 129 3.06 27.20 5.59
CA ARG A 129 2.44 25.94 5.19
C ARG A 129 3.48 24.90 4.85
N ARG A 130 3.20 23.66 5.23
CA ARG A 130 3.95 22.47 4.83
C ARG A 130 3.17 21.78 3.73
N ILE A 131 3.70 21.83 2.51
CA ILE A 131 3.04 21.28 1.34
C ILE A 131 3.60 19.88 1.05
N HIS A 132 2.74 18.89 1.00
CA HIS A 132 3.06 17.52 0.67
C HIS A 132 3.88 17.42 -0.61
N THR A 133 4.98 16.67 -0.55
CA THR A 133 5.81 16.31 -1.70
C THR A 133 5.93 14.78 -1.73
N PRO A 134 5.67 14.13 -2.87
CA PRO A 134 5.74 12.67 -2.95
C PRO A 134 7.13 12.13 -2.56
N PRO A 135 7.22 11.01 -1.83
CA PRO A 135 8.50 10.43 -1.50
C PRO A 135 9.21 9.90 -2.75
N GLN A 136 10.53 9.92 -2.72
CA GLN A 136 11.37 9.35 -3.76
C GLN A 136 11.56 7.84 -3.53
N VAL A 137 12.00 7.13 -4.57
CA VAL A 137 12.31 5.69 -4.49
C VAL A 137 13.31 5.38 -3.38
N THR A 138 14.30 6.25 -3.16
CA THR A 138 15.29 6.10 -2.08
C THR A 138 14.66 6.13 -0.70
N HIS A 139 13.63 6.96 -0.48
CA HIS A 139 12.89 7.01 0.78
C HIS A 139 12.07 5.73 1.01
N ILE A 140 11.40 5.26 -0.03
CA ILE A 140 10.62 4.01 0.00
C ILE A 140 11.53 2.82 0.32
N THR A 141 12.67 2.74 -0.34
CA THR A 141 13.67 1.69 -0.12
C THR A 141 14.22 1.72 1.31
N ALA A 142 14.54 2.90 1.83
CA ALA A 142 15.04 3.07 3.21
C ALA A 142 13.99 2.67 4.27
N CYS A 143 12.71 2.88 4.00
CA CYS A 143 11.60 2.52 4.89
C CYS A 143 11.14 1.07 4.76
N ARG A 144 11.60 0.34 3.75
CA ARG A 144 11.08 -1.00 3.42
C ARG A 144 11.08 -1.96 4.61
N ASP A 145 12.17 -2.01 5.38
CA ASP A 145 12.28 -2.94 6.51
C ASP A 145 11.20 -2.71 7.58
N TRP A 146 10.78 -1.46 7.76
CA TRP A 146 9.69 -1.14 8.69
C TRP A 146 8.36 -1.72 8.20
N LEU A 147 8.01 -1.52 6.93
CA LEU A 147 6.80 -2.07 6.34
C LEU A 147 6.82 -3.60 6.34
N MET A 148 7.93 -4.21 5.94
CA MET A 148 8.07 -5.67 5.94
C MET A 148 7.95 -6.23 7.36
N GLY A 149 8.55 -5.57 8.35
CA GLY A 149 8.43 -5.94 9.76
C GLY A 149 6.98 -5.85 10.26
N GLU A 150 6.22 -4.85 9.87
CA GLU A 150 4.78 -4.76 10.17
C GLU A 150 4.02 -5.94 9.55
N ILE A 151 4.24 -6.24 8.28
CA ILE A 151 3.59 -7.36 7.59
C ILE A 151 3.95 -8.70 8.25
N GLU A 152 5.22 -8.91 8.58
CA GLU A 152 5.70 -10.14 9.23
C GLU A 152 5.09 -10.34 10.64
N ASN A 153 4.87 -9.25 11.38
CA ASN A 153 4.33 -9.32 12.74
C ASN A 153 2.80 -9.39 12.76
N VAL A 154 2.12 -8.66 11.91
CA VAL A 154 0.65 -8.66 11.83
C VAL A 154 0.14 -9.90 11.10
N ARG A 155 0.83 -10.35 10.07
CA ARG A 155 0.44 -11.48 9.20
C ARG A 155 -0.99 -11.34 8.65
N PRO A 156 -1.30 -10.24 7.96
CA PRO A 156 -2.63 -10.05 7.41
C PRO A 156 -2.93 -11.10 6.33
N GLN A 157 -4.19 -11.47 6.19
CA GLN A 157 -4.64 -12.31 5.08
C GLN A 157 -4.75 -11.51 3.78
N VAL A 158 -5.02 -10.21 3.92
CA VAL A 158 -5.22 -9.28 2.81
C VAL A 158 -4.44 -8.00 3.03
N ILE A 159 -3.77 -7.54 1.98
CA ILE A 159 -3.15 -6.21 1.93
C ILE A 159 -3.82 -5.40 0.81
N VAL A 160 -4.27 -4.20 1.14
CA VAL A 160 -4.77 -3.21 0.17
C VAL A 160 -3.77 -2.07 0.08
N CYS A 161 -3.24 -1.84 -1.12
CA CYS A 161 -2.35 -0.73 -1.39
C CYS A 161 -3.17 0.48 -1.85
N LEU A 162 -3.09 1.57 -1.12
CA LEU A 162 -3.74 2.84 -1.45
C LEU A 162 -2.76 3.72 -2.22
N GLY A 163 -2.89 3.71 -3.53
CA GLY A 163 -2.07 4.51 -4.43
C GLY A 163 -0.84 3.78 -5.00
N ALA A 164 -0.19 4.43 -5.97
CA ALA A 164 0.92 3.85 -6.72
C ALA A 164 2.18 3.62 -5.88
N THR A 165 2.47 4.51 -4.94
CA THR A 165 3.65 4.38 -4.07
C THR A 165 3.55 3.15 -3.16
N ALA A 166 2.40 2.95 -2.52
CA ALA A 166 2.13 1.78 -1.70
C ALA A 166 2.18 0.49 -2.55
N ALA A 167 1.57 0.52 -3.73
CA ALA A 167 1.61 -0.59 -4.68
C ALA A 167 3.04 -0.95 -5.08
N SER A 168 3.87 0.04 -5.38
CA SER A 168 5.29 -0.16 -5.69
C SER A 168 6.06 -0.76 -4.51
N ALA A 169 5.77 -0.34 -3.29
CA ALA A 169 6.41 -0.86 -2.09
C ALA A 169 6.07 -2.34 -1.83
N VAL A 170 4.85 -2.76 -2.12
CA VAL A 170 4.36 -4.13 -1.87
C VAL A 170 4.61 -5.05 -3.08
N PHE A 171 4.26 -4.61 -4.28
CA PHE A 171 4.35 -5.42 -5.49
C PHE A 171 5.66 -5.27 -6.27
N GLY A 172 6.44 -4.21 -5.99
CA GLY A 172 7.67 -3.90 -6.72
C GLY A 172 7.49 -2.85 -7.81
N ALA A 173 8.67 -2.38 -8.31
CA ALA A 173 8.76 -1.36 -9.33
C ALA A 173 8.15 -1.79 -10.65
N GLY A 174 7.31 -1.50 -11.30
CA GLY A 174 6.70 -1.98 -12.55
C GLY A 174 5.25 -2.38 -12.38
N PHE A 175 4.74 -2.36 -11.15
CA PHE A 175 3.33 -2.43 -10.91
C PHE A 175 2.70 -1.05 -11.21
N THR A 176 1.66 -1.02 -12.02
CA THR A 176 0.94 0.21 -12.36
C THR A 176 -0.53 0.11 -11.97
N LEU A 177 -1.07 1.16 -11.37
CA LEU A 177 -2.50 1.21 -11.02
C LEU A 177 -3.39 1.16 -12.26
N LYS A 178 -2.98 1.80 -13.34
CA LYS A 178 -3.76 1.83 -14.59
C LYS A 178 -4.10 0.44 -15.10
N GLU A 179 -3.15 -0.49 -15.00
CA GLU A 179 -3.30 -1.85 -15.52
C GLU A 179 -3.88 -2.83 -14.49
N HIS A 180 -3.63 -2.60 -13.21
CA HIS A 180 -3.84 -3.61 -12.17
C HIS A 180 -4.81 -3.18 -11.04
N ARG A 181 -5.37 -1.97 -11.10
CA ARG A 181 -6.31 -1.50 -10.07
C ARG A 181 -7.46 -2.48 -9.85
N GLY A 182 -7.75 -2.79 -8.60
CA GLY A 182 -8.87 -3.64 -8.20
C GLY A 182 -8.73 -5.11 -8.58
N ARG A 183 -7.57 -5.55 -9.06
CA ARG A 183 -7.31 -6.97 -9.38
C ARG A 183 -6.58 -7.65 -8.26
N TRP A 184 -7.08 -8.81 -7.85
CA TRP A 184 -6.43 -9.65 -6.86
C TRP A 184 -5.12 -10.24 -7.36
N HIS A 185 -4.11 -10.19 -6.49
CA HIS A 185 -2.82 -10.83 -6.66
C HIS A 185 -2.53 -11.68 -5.43
N SER A 186 -1.79 -12.76 -5.62
CA SER A 186 -1.23 -13.53 -4.51
C SER A 186 0.25 -13.18 -4.34
N LEU A 187 0.65 -12.86 -3.11
CA LEU A 187 2.04 -12.67 -2.76
C LEU A 187 2.71 -14.04 -2.51
N ASP A 188 4.06 -14.05 -2.44
CA ASP A 188 4.82 -15.32 -2.33
C ASP A 188 4.48 -16.14 -1.06
N ASP A 189 4.04 -15.48 0.01
CA ASP A 189 3.62 -16.09 1.26
C ASP A 189 2.15 -16.54 1.29
N GLY A 190 1.42 -16.39 0.19
CA GLY A 190 0.00 -16.68 0.08
C GLY A 190 -0.93 -15.54 0.50
N THR A 191 -0.41 -14.41 0.98
CA THR A 191 -1.19 -13.21 1.27
C THR A 191 -1.84 -12.71 -0.03
N ARG A 192 -3.13 -12.41 0.03
CA ARG A 192 -3.83 -11.79 -1.09
C ARG A 192 -3.71 -10.28 -1.03
N ALA A 193 -3.56 -9.65 -2.17
CA ALA A 193 -3.42 -8.19 -2.21
C ALA A 193 -4.02 -7.60 -3.49
N PHE A 194 -4.50 -6.38 -3.38
CA PHE A 194 -4.80 -5.54 -4.53
C PHE A 194 -4.42 -4.09 -4.27
N ALA A 195 -4.40 -3.29 -5.33
CA ALA A 195 -4.18 -1.86 -5.25
C ALA A 195 -5.41 -1.09 -5.73
N THR A 196 -5.66 0.05 -5.11
CA THR A 196 -6.69 1.00 -5.48
C THR A 196 -6.14 2.42 -5.46
N VAL A 197 -6.98 3.39 -5.75
CA VAL A 197 -6.62 4.81 -5.71
C VAL A 197 -6.36 5.27 -4.28
N HIS A 198 -5.44 6.25 -4.12
CA HIS A 198 -5.23 6.87 -2.82
C HIS A 198 -6.36 7.87 -2.51
N PRO A 199 -6.89 7.92 -1.27
CA PRO A 199 -7.93 8.88 -0.91
C PRO A 199 -7.53 10.34 -1.17
N ALA A 200 -6.27 10.71 -1.00
CA ALA A 200 -5.77 12.06 -1.31
C ALA A 200 -5.88 12.39 -2.80
N TRP A 201 -5.70 11.41 -3.68
CA TRP A 201 -5.91 11.61 -5.12
C TRP A 201 -7.37 11.92 -5.42
N VAL A 202 -8.32 11.26 -4.75
CA VAL A 202 -9.76 11.57 -4.87
C VAL A 202 -10.03 13.03 -4.50
N LEU A 203 -9.48 13.50 -3.40
CA LEU A 203 -9.63 14.89 -2.96
C LEU A 203 -9.04 15.90 -3.95
N ARG A 204 -7.96 15.56 -4.64
CA ARG A 204 -7.33 16.43 -5.65
C ARG A 204 -8.12 16.54 -6.95
N GLN A 205 -9.16 15.76 -7.18
CA GLN A 205 -10.01 15.85 -8.36
C GLN A 205 -10.93 17.10 -8.37
N GLY A 206 -10.78 17.97 -7.38
CA GLY A 206 -11.64 19.14 -7.23
C GLY A 206 -13.00 18.79 -6.63
N GLU A 207 -14.04 19.50 -7.02
CA GLU A 207 -15.41 19.25 -6.60
C GLU A 207 -16.28 18.79 -7.78
N GLY A 208 -17.43 18.16 -7.48
CA GLY A 208 -18.39 17.73 -8.48
C GLY A 208 -18.13 16.34 -9.07
N GLU A 209 -18.50 16.14 -10.32
CA GLU A 209 -18.54 14.81 -10.97
C GLU A 209 -17.21 14.08 -11.01
N ALA A 210 -16.09 14.79 -11.21
CA ALA A 210 -14.77 14.18 -11.25
C ALA A 210 -14.39 13.56 -9.90
N ARG A 211 -14.68 14.27 -8.79
CA ARG A 211 -14.45 13.75 -7.44
C ARG A 211 -15.37 12.57 -7.13
N GLU A 212 -16.64 12.66 -7.50
CA GLU A 212 -17.58 11.55 -7.30
C GLU A 212 -17.18 10.30 -8.08
N ALA A 213 -16.73 10.45 -9.32
CA ALA A 213 -16.25 9.34 -10.13
C ALA A 213 -15.00 8.70 -9.51
N ALA A 214 -14.04 9.52 -9.05
CA ALA A 214 -12.86 9.06 -8.36
C ALA A 214 -13.19 8.34 -7.04
N TYR A 215 -14.11 8.88 -6.28
CA TYR A 215 -14.59 8.28 -5.03
C TYR A 215 -15.27 6.93 -5.27
N ARG A 216 -16.08 6.81 -6.33
CA ARG A 216 -16.67 5.51 -6.72
C ARG A 216 -15.64 4.45 -7.03
N LEU A 217 -14.52 4.78 -7.65
CA LEU A 217 -13.43 3.83 -7.88
C LEU A 217 -12.91 3.26 -6.55
N LEU A 218 -12.74 4.11 -5.55
CA LEU A 218 -12.33 3.68 -4.21
C LEU A 218 -13.37 2.76 -3.56
N LEU A 219 -14.66 3.14 -3.62
CA LEU A 219 -15.74 2.32 -3.08
C LEU A 219 -15.85 0.95 -3.76
N GLU A 220 -15.81 0.91 -5.09
CA GLU A 220 -15.86 -0.34 -5.87
C GLU A 220 -14.74 -1.29 -5.47
N ASP A 221 -13.52 -0.77 -5.31
CA ASP A 221 -12.38 -1.58 -4.95
C ASP A 221 -12.46 -2.06 -3.49
N LEU A 222 -12.86 -1.19 -2.55
CA LEU A 222 -13.06 -1.59 -1.15
C LEU A 222 -14.22 -2.58 -0.98
N GLN A 223 -15.25 -2.52 -1.84
CA GLN A 223 -16.35 -3.47 -1.82
C GLN A 223 -15.85 -4.91 -2.07
N ARG A 224 -14.75 -5.08 -2.80
CA ARG A 224 -14.13 -6.41 -3.00
C ARG A 224 -13.69 -7.06 -1.70
N LEU A 225 -13.30 -6.28 -0.69
CA LEU A 225 -12.97 -6.82 0.63
C LEU A 225 -14.17 -7.50 1.29
N VAL A 226 -15.36 -6.96 1.09
CA VAL A 226 -16.60 -7.51 1.64
C VAL A 226 -17.08 -8.70 0.83
N ASP A 227 -17.04 -8.61 -0.52
CA ASP A 227 -17.57 -9.62 -1.41
C ASP A 227 -16.69 -10.88 -1.45
N ASP A 228 -15.38 -10.69 -1.49
CA ASP A 228 -14.41 -11.77 -1.67
C ASP A 228 -13.81 -12.27 -0.34
N HIS A 229 -13.99 -11.52 0.74
CA HIS A 229 -13.56 -11.86 2.10
C HIS A 229 -14.64 -11.50 3.12
N PRO A 230 -15.81 -12.14 3.07
CA PRO A 230 -16.85 -11.88 4.06
C PRO A 230 -16.33 -12.15 5.46
N ALA A 231 -16.80 -11.38 6.44
CA ALA A 231 -16.52 -11.63 7.85
C ALA A 231 -16.92 -13.07 8.22
N PRO A 232 -16.18 -13.73 9.12
CA PRO A 232 -16.51 -15.06 9.57
C PRO A 232 -17.86 -15.13 10.27
#